data_7c5fb0cca05c1ae077a1077932fc816f
#
_entry.id   7c5fb0cca05c1ae077a1077932fc816f
#
_cell.length_a   1.000
_cell.length_b   1.000
_cell.length_c   1.000
_cell.angle_alpha   90.00
_cell.angle_beta   90.00
_cell.angle_gamma   90.00
#
_symmetry.space_group_name_H-M   'P 1'
#
loop_
_entity.id
_entity.type
_entity.pdbx_description
1 polymer ?
#
loop_
_entity_poly.entity_id
_entity_poly.type
_entity_poly.pdbx_seq_one_letter_code
_entity_poly.pdbx_strand_id
1 'polypeptide(L)'
;MAQPPATTPSTPAQFAKNMPLWQRLSPWAISLMCLGYLYTRLDAAAAHQGSSLFPYLAGVFGSVSWPRWLSLMIPYCLAFFLLDTLILWRVVNWFNTEISYADIIPVRASSYILSILNEQVSKGAVALYLHQRAGVPGWEVGSSMLFIMFCEFYYLLTFATVGVLREWDHFPEVFHIIPWMAVPAALFFVVFHLYFTGRILPGVTFRDKPLFHSFRKAKLWYYGFVVLMRTPMMFGAVIAYTLALRLFGIEASFGQLLGYLPVIFFGAATLGPMRSVAIVLWVILFPDKPVEITAFGFVQHNFFILFNAAIGLIFLRKALRELFGATASHS
;
A
#
# COMPACT_ATOMS: atom_id res chain seq x y z
N MET A 1 5.72 -33.89 34.74
CA MET A 1 5.67 -33.50 33.31
C MET A 1 6.35 -32.14 33.18
N ALA A 2 7.54 -32.08 32.60
CA ALA A 2 8.27 -30.84 32.42
C ALA A 2 7.61 -30.02 31.31
N GLN A 3 7.36 -28.73 31.56
CA GLN A 3 6.92 -27.80 30.53
C GLN A 3 8.01 -27.67 29.45
N PRO A 4 7.65 -27.72 28.16
CA PRO A 4 8.62 -27.44 27.10
C PRO A 4 9.13 -25.99 27.22
N PRO A 5 10.43 -25.73 26.95
CA PRO A 5 11.00 -24.41 27.07
C PRO A 5 10.27 -23.42 26.16
N ALA A 6 9.89 -22.26 26.73
CA ALA A 6 9.29 -21.16 25.98
C ALA A 6 10.26 -20.73 24.88
N THR A 7 9.88 -20.94 23.62
CA THR A 7 10.63 -20.44 22.47
C THR A 7 10.53 -18.93 22.48
N THR A 8 11.64 -18.27 22.81
CA THR A 8 11.79 -16.82 22.69
C THR A 8 11.39 -16.36 21.28
N PRO A 9 10.52 -15.37 21.13
CA PRO A 9 10.14 -14.88 19.83
C PRO A 9 11.37 -14.33 19.12
N SER A 10 11.67 -14.89 17.93
CA SER A 10 12.77 -14.46 17.09
C SER A 10 12.61 -12.97 16.73
N THR A 11 13.63 -12.17 17.00
CA THR A 11 13.65 -10.75 16.64
C THR A 11 13.55 -10.57 15.11
N PRO A 12 12.98 -9.45 14.62
CA PRO A 12 12.88 -9.16 13.18
C PRO A 12 14.21 -9.31 12.43
N ALA A 13 15.32 -9.03 13.11
CA ALA A 13 16.67 -9.21 12.57
C ALA A 13 17.04 -10.70 12.35
N GLN A 14 16.55 -11.61 13.20
CA GLN A 14 16.78 -13.05 13.05
C GLN A 14 15.92 -13.64 11.91
N PHE A 15 14.69 -13.14 11.71
CA PHE A 15 13.88 -13.50 10.55
C PHE A 15 14.54 -13.11 9.23
N ALA A 16 15.10 -11.90 9.15
CA ALA A 16 15.81 -11.43 7.96
C ALA A 16 17.07 -12.26 7.67
N LYS A 17 17.75 -12.78 8.69
CA LYS A 17 18.98 -13.57 8.55
C LYS A 17 18.70 -14.98 8.00
N ASN A 18 17.52 -15.54 8.24
CA ASN A 18 17.13 -16.90 7.84
C ASN A 18 16.38 -16.95 6.49
N MET A 19 16.15 -15.80 5.82
CA MET A 19 15.57 -15.80 4.49
C MET A 19 16.56 -16.31 3.45
N PRO A 20 16.15 -17.20 2.54
CA PRO A 20 16.98 -17.67 1.45
C PRO A 20 17.43 -16.50 0.57
N LEU A 21 18.65 -16.58 0.04
CA LEU A 21 19.32 -15.48 -0.70
C LEU A 21 18.45 -14.95 -1.86
N TRP A 22 17.71 -15.81 -2.55
CA TRP A 22 16.83 -15.39 -3.64
C TRP A 22 15.67 -14.50 -3.18
N GLN A 23 15.10 -14.73 -1.99
CA GLN A 23 14.05 -13.87 -1.43
C GLN A 23 14.57 -12.49 -1.00
N ARG A 24 15.86 -12.40 -0.67
CA ARG A 24 16.52 -11.13 -0.32
C ARG A 24 16.91 -10.34 -1.57
N LEU A 25 17.32 -11.03 -2.64
CA LEU A 25 17.83 -10.41 -3.87
C LEU A 25 16.73 -10.14 -4.91
N SER A 26 15.63 -10.91 -4.92
CA SER A 26 14.56 -10.75 -5.92
C SER A 26 13.96 -9.34 -5.99
N PRO A 27 13.70 -8.61 -4.88
CA PRO A 27 13.18 -7.24 -4.97
C PRO A 27 14.17 -6.29 -5.65
N TRP A 28 15.47 -6.47 -5.40
CA TRP A 28 16.53 -5.68 -6.03
C TRP A 28 16.67 -6.01 -7.52
N ALA A 29 16.63 -7.30 -7.88
CA ALA A 29 16.68 -7.74 -9.26
C ALA A 29 15.49 -7.18 -10.07
N ILE A 30 14.27 -7.26 -9.54
CA ILE A 30 13.07 -6.66 -10.15
C ILE A 30 13.24 -5.16 -10.33
N SER A 31 13.74 -4.46 -9.30
CA SER A 31 13.94 -3.01 -9.38
C SER A 31 14.98 -2.62 -10.40
N LEU A 32 16.09 -3.36 -10.50
CA LEU A 32 17.12 -3.11 -11.51
C LEU A 32 16.60 -3.36 -12.94
N MET A 33 15.81 -4.42 -13.15
CA MET A 33 15.14 -4.66 -14.43
C MET A 33 14.16 -3.52 -14.79
N CYS A 34 13.35 -3.07 -13.82
CA CYS A 34 12.45 -1.94 -14.03
C CYS A 34 13.21 -0.64 -14.37
N LEU A 35 14.30 -0.34 -13.65
CA LEU A 35 15.13 0.84 -13.91
C LEU A 35 15.81 0.76 -15.29
N GLY A 36 16.31 -0.42 -15.67
CA GLY A 36 16.86 -0.66 -17.00
C GLY A 36 15.83 -0.42 -18.11
N TYR A 37 14.64 -0.97 -17.96
CA TYR A 37 13.53 -0.74 -18.88
C TYR A 37 13.16 0.75 -18.98
N LEU A 38 13.01 1.41 -17.84
CA LEU A 38 12.71 2.85 -17.80
C LEU A 38 13.81 3.66 -18.52
N TYR A 39 15.08 3.38 -18.20
CA TYR A 39 16.20 4.07 -18.84
C TYR A 39 16.15 3.97 -20.36
N THR A 40 15.97 2.76 -20.91
CA THR A 40 15.91 2.55 -22.37
C THR A 40 14.73 3.29 -23.01
N ARG A 41 13.55 3.30 -22.35
CA ARG A 41 12.36 4.00 -22.86
C ARG A 41 12.52 5.52 -22.81
N LEU A 42 13.12 6.04 -21.74
CA LEU A 42 13.33 7.47 -21.54
C LEU A 42 14.40 8.01 -22.48
N ASP A 43 15.50 7.28 -22.64
CA ASP A 43 16.61 7.67 -23.53
C ASP A 43 16.14 7.72 -24.99
N ALA A 44 15.38 6.68 -25.42
CA ALA A 44 14.78 6.67 -26.76
C ALA A 44 13.82 7.86 -26.97
N ALA A 45 12.97 8.19 -25.98
CA ALA A 45 12.05 9.32 -26.09
C ALA A 45 12.77 10.67 -26.11
N ALA A 46 13.81 10.86 -25.31
CA ALA A 46 14.65 12.07 -25.35
C ALA A 46 15.37 12.22 -26.69
N ALA A 47 15.91 11.13 -27.26
CA ALA A 47 16.55 11.10 -28.56
C ALA A 47 15.58 11.50 -29.68
N HIS A 48 14.33 11.07 -29.66
CA HIS A 48 13.29 11.49 -30.59
C HIS A 48 13.02 13.01 -30.56
N GLN A 49 13.26 13.67 -29.43
CA GLN A 49 13.15 15.11 -29.24
C GLN A 49 14.47 15.87 -29.56
N GLY A 50 15.47 15.16 -30.05
CA GLY A 50 16.79 15.74 -30.34
C GLY A 50 17.56 16.20 -29.09
N SER A 51 17.24 15.67 -27.91
CA SER A 51 17.86 16.03 -26.65
C SER A 51 18.43 14.79 -25.95
N SER A 52 19.38 15.01 -25.03
CA SER A 52 19.78 13.95 -24.11
C SER A 52 18.83 13.87 -22.90
N LEU A 53 18.78 12.71 -22.24
CA LEU A 53 17.81 12.39 -21.17
C LEU A 53 17.79 13.44 -20.05
N PHE A 54 18.95 13.83 -19.52
CA PHE A 54 19.01 14.75 -18.37
C PHE A 54 18.52 16.17 -18.67
N PRO A 55 18.92 16.84 -19.75
CA PRO A 55 18.36 18.14 -20.16
C PRO A 55 16.85 18.07 -20.41
N TYR A 56 16.37 16.98 -21.03
CA TYR A 56 14.95 16.83 -21.28
C TYR A 56 14.15 16.71 -19.95
N LEU A 57 14.59 15.87 -19.01
CA LEU A 57 14.00 15.77 -17.68
C LEU A 57 14.04 17.10 -16.91
N ALA A 58 15.16 17.81 -16.97
CA ALA A 58 15.27 19.13 -16.35
C ALA A 58 14.25 20.13 -16.92
N GLY A 59 14.03 20.10 -18.25
CA GLY A 59 12.98 20.88 -18.91
C GLY A 59 11.58 20.53 -18.41
N VAL A 60 11.25 19.23 -18.32
CA VAL A 60 9.96 18.76 -17.78
C VAL A 60 9.76 19.26 -16.35
N PHE A 61 10.75 19.10 -15.47
CA PHE A 61 10.64 19.57 -14.08
C PHE A 61 10.56 21.10 -13.98
N GLY A 62 11.26 21.84 -14.87
CA GLY A 62 11.23 23.29 -14.93
C GLY A 62 9.87 23.86 -15.39
N SER A 63 9.11 23.11 -16.18
CA SER A 63 7.79 23.51 -16.65
C SER A 63 6.66 23.32 -15.63
N VAL A 64 6.88 22.54 -14.59
CA VAL A 64 5.85 22.20 -13.58
C VAL A 64 5.60 23.37 -12.63
N SER A 65 4.33 23.77 -12.47
CA SER A 65 3.93 24.70 -11.42
C SER A 65 3.88 24.01 -10.05
N TRP A 66 5.01 24.00 -9.35
CA TRP A 66 5.15 23.32 -8.04
C TRP A 66 4.19 23.82 -6.98
N PRO A 67 3.88 25.14 -6.85
CA PRO A 67 2.87 25.58 -5.87
C PRO A 67 1.49 24.99 -6.13
N ARG A 68 1.07 24.92 -7.41
CA ARG A 68 -0.21 24.28 -7.77
C ARG A 68 -0.17 22.77 -7.51
N TRP A 69 0.94 22.12 -7.83
CA TRP A 69 1.10 20.68 -7.57
C TRP A 69 1.02 20.39 -6.07
N LEU A 70 1.72 21.15 -5.21
CA LEU A 70 1.67 20.99 -3.76
C LEU A 70 0.27 21.25 -3.20
N SER A 71 -0.45 22.25 -3.74
CA SER A 71 -1.82 22.55 -3.30
C SER A 71 -2.82 21.42 -3.57
N LEU A 72 -2.54 20.55 -4.54
CA LEU A 72 -3.31 19.33 -4.81
C LEU A 72 -2.84 18.16 -3.95
N MET A 73 -1.53 17.94 -3.87
CA MET A 73 -0.98 16.74 -3.27
C MET A 73 -0.98 16.75 -1.73
N ILE A 74 -0.78 17.91 -1.10
CA ILE A 74 -0.80 18.02 0.37
C ILE A 74 -2.18 17.65 0.94
N PRO A 75 -3.31 18.25 0.50
CA PRO A 75 -4.63 17.86 0.99
C PRO A 75 -4.97 16.40 0.69
N TYR A 76 -4.58 15.90 -0.49
CA TYR A 76 -4.76 14.49 -0.83
C TYR A 76 -4.02 13.56 0.14
N CYS A 77 -2.73 13.81 0.41
CA CYS A 77 -1.94 12.99 1.33
C CYS A 77 -2.48 13.05 2.77
N LEU A 78 -2.93 14.23 3.22
CA LEU A 78 -3.56 14.37 4.54
C LEU A 78 -4.88 13.60 4.64
N ALA A 79 -5.75 13.72 3.64
CA ALA A 79 -7.00 12.97 3.58
C ALA A 79 -6.74 11.46 3.55
N PHE A 80 -5.76 11.02 2.75
CA PHE A 80 -5.32 9.62 2.71
C PHE A 80 -4.87 9.15 4.09
N PHE A 81 -3.97 9.89 4.75
CA PHE A 81 -3.47 9.56 6.09
C PHE A 81 -4.60 9.39 7.11
N LEU A 82 -5.55 10.33 7.14
CA LEU A 82 -6.67 10.29 8.07
C LEU A 82 -7.61 9.11 7.81
N LEU A 83 -7.97 8.85 6.55
CA LEU A 83 -8.84 7.74 6.18
C LEU A 83 -8.17 6.38 6.40
N ASP A 84 -6.89 6.24 6.06
CA ASP A 84 -6.14 5.01 6.30
C ASP A 84 -5.99 4.72 7.81
N THR A 85 -5.77 5.77 8.61
CA THR A 85 -5.76 5.68 10.09
C THR A 85 -7.14 5.30 10.63
N LEU A 86 -8.23 5.80 10.03
CA LEU A 86 -9.60 5.47 10.41
C LEU A 86 -9.90 3.99 10.17
N ILE A 87 -9.45 3.45 9.04
CA ILE A 87 -9.59 2.03 8.72
C ILE A 87 -8.82 1.19 9.74
N LEU A 88 -7.56 1.54 10.00
CA LEU A 88 -6.74 0.85 11.01
C LEU A 88 -7.41 0.87 12.38
N TRP A 89 -7.87 2.03 12.83
CA TRP A 89 -8.57 2.21 14.09
C TRP A 89 -9.81 1.31 14.20
N ARG A 90 -10.66 1.28 13.17
CA ARG A 90 -11.84 0.44 13.15
C ARG A 90 -11.52 -1.04 13.21
N VAL A 91 -10.55 -1.48 12.43
CA VAL A 91 -10.14 -2.90 12.39
C VAL A 91 -9.54 -3.34 13.72
N VAL A 92 -8.70 -2.51 14.36
CA VAL A 92 -8.15 -2.78 15.69
C VAL A 92 -9.25 -2.89 16.74
N ASN A 93 -10.24 -2.00 16.72
CA ASN A 93 -11.37 -2.03 17.65
C ASN A 93 -12.32 -3.22 17.41
N TRP A 94 -12.39 -3.75 16.19
CA TRP A 94 -13.21 -4.94 15.93
C TRP A 94 -12.58 -6.24 16.41
N PHE A 95 -11.25 -6.33 16.34
CA PHE A 95 -10.59 -7.62 16.49
C PHE A 95 -9.61 -7.72 17.66
N ASN A 96 -9.07 -6.60 18.12
CA ASN A 96 -7.97 -6.60 19.06
C ASN A 96 -8.32 -5.96 20.42
N THR A 97 -8.44 -4.64 20.46
CA THR A 97 -8.66 -3.89 21.71
C THR A 97 -9.36 -2.57 21.44
N GLU A 98 -10.09 -2.09 22.40
CA GLU A 98 -10.70 -0.75 22.33
C GLU A 98 -9.61 0.32 22.51
N ILE A 99 -9.47 1.18 21.51
CA ILE A 99 -8.54 2.30 21.52
C ILE A 99 -9.22 3.51 20.88
N SER A 100 -8.90 4.72 21.35
CA SER A 100 -9.44 5.95 20.74
C SER A 100 -8.76 6.23 19.38
N TYR A 101 -9.48 6.94 18.50
CA TYR A 101 -8.90 7.36 17.21
C TYR A 101 -7.69 8.28 17.42
N ALA A 102 -7.75 9.17 18.43
CA ALA A 102 -6.66 10.08 18.75
C ALA A 102 -5.37 9.36 19.20
N ASP A 103 -5.50 8.19 19.83
CA ASP A 103 -4.37 7.40 20.28
C ASP A 103 -3.74 6.56 19.16
N ILE A 104 -4.51 6.17 18.15
CA ILE A 104 -3.95 5.40 17.03
C ILE A 104 -3.23 6.29 15.99
N ILE A 105 -3.56 7.59 15.92
CA ILE A 105 -2.90 8.54 15.01
C ILE A 105 -1.38 8.55 15.17
N PRO A 106 -0.79 8.73 16.38
CA PRO A 106 0.66 8.72 16.55
C PRO A 106 1.31 7.41 16.14
N VAL A 107 0.62 6.29 16.37
CA VAL A 107 1.09 4.94 16.01
C VAL A 107 1.18 4.80 14.49
N ARG A 108 0.07 5.14 13.80
CA ARG A 108 0.04 5.04 12.34
C ARG A 108 1.02 6.02 11.71
N ALA A 109 1.05 7.27 12.17
CA ALA A 109 1.99 8.27 11.69
C ALA A 109 3.45 7.81 11.82
N SER A 110 3.86 7.36 13.01
CA SER A 110 5.24 6.90 13.25
C SER A 110 5.60 5.67 12.43
N SER A 111 4.63 4.79 12.17
CA SER A 111 4.85 3.60 11.33
C SER A 111 5.21 3.96 9.89
N TYR A 112 4.75 5.10 9.36
CA TYR A 112 5.10 5.55 8.02
C TYR A 112 6.60 5.90 7.84
N ILE A 113 7.31 6.25 8.91
CA ILE A 113 8.77 6.42 8.84
C ILE A 113 9.43 5.11 8.40
N LEU A 114 8.94 4.00 8.93
CA LEU A 114 9.45 2.66 8.59
C LEU A 114 9.00 2.20 7.21
N SER A 115 7.94 2.79 6.65
CA SER A 115 7.49 2.48 5.29
C SER A 115 8.47 2.97 4.21
N ILE A 116 9.36 3.91 4.53
CA ILE A 116 10.49 4.30 3.65
C ILE A 116 11.37 3.08 3.38
N LEU A 117 11.59 2.25 4.38
CA LEU A 117 12.40 1.04 4.26
C LEU A 117 11.59 -0.11 3.64
N ASN A 118 10.42 -0.38 4.22
CA ASN A 118 9.53 -1.43 3.77
C ASN A 118 8.15 -1.29 4.44
N GLU A 119 7.09 -1.41 3.66
CA GLU A 119 5.72 -1.31 4.16
C GLU A 119 5.36 -2.45 5.14
N GLN A 120 5.94 -3.63 4.99
CA GLN A 120 5.71 -4.74 5.91
C GLN A 120 6.33 -4.48 7.29
N VAL A 121 7.50 -3.83 7.33
CA VAL A 121 8.13 -3.39 8.59
C VAL A 121 7.26 -2.34 9.28
N SER A 122 6.65 -1.43 8.54
CA SER A 122 5.67 -0.45 9.06
C SER A 122 4.48 -1.14 9.73
N LYS A 123 3.90 -2.16 9.09
CA LYS A 123 2.80 -2.95 9.66
C LYS A 123 3.23 -3.71 10.92
N GLY A 124 4.45 -4.25 10.93
CA GLY A 124 5.05 -4.91 12.11
C GLY A 124 5.22 -3.97 13.30
N ALA A 125 5.57 -2.70 13.07
CA ALA A 125 5.69 -1.70 14.13
C ALA A 125 4.35 -1.38 14.80
N VAL A 126 3.25 -1.33 14.02
CA VAL A 126 1.90 -1.19 14.59
C VAL A 126 1.56 -2.37 15.50
N ALA A 127 1.91 -3.58 15.07
CA ALA A 127 1.69 -4.79 15.88
C ALA A 127 2.48 -4.76 17.19
N LEU A 128 3.75 -4.36 17.14
CA LEU A 128 4.60 -4.23 18.31
C LEU A 128 4.06 -3.19 19.30
N TYR A 129 3.63 -2.03 18.78
CA TYR A 129 3.05 -0.97 19.61
C TYR A 129 1.81 -1.44 20.36
N LEU A 130 0.86 -2.06 19.68
CA LEU A 130 -0.37 -2.54 20.30
C LEU A 130 -0.10 -3.69 21.30
N HIS A 131 0.90 -4.52 21.01
CA HIS A 131 1.35 -5.53 21.95
C HIS A 131 1.88 -4.92 23.26
N GLN A 132 2.76 -3.94 23.17
CA GLN A 132 3.38 -3.30 24.34
C GLN A 132 2.38 -2.45 25.16
N ARG A 133 1.49 -1.72 24.46
CA ARG A 133 0.54 -0.81 25.15
C ARG A 133 -0.68 -1.51 25.71
N ALA A 134 -1.24 -2.45 24.98
CA ALA A 134 -2.54 -3.06 25.29
C ALA A 134 -2.45 -4.56 25.60
N GLY A 135 -1.24 -5.14 25.65
CA GLY A 135 -1.05 -6.56 25.90
C GLY A 135 -1.60 -7.48 24.81
N VAL A 136 -2.00 -6.92 23.65
CA VAL A 136 -2.58 -7.71 22.56
C VAL A 136 -1.53 -8.63 21.97
N PRO A 137 -1.79 -9.93 21.79
CA PRO A 137 -0.83 -10.83 21.16
C PRO A 137 -0.46 -10.35 19.76
N GLY A 138 0.84 -10.24 19.46
CA GLY A 138 1.33 -9.68 18.18
C GLY A 138 0.77 -10.39 16.95
N TRP A 139 0.50 -11.70 17.04
CA TRP A 139 -0.11 -12.48 15.97
C TRP A 139 -1.58 -12.09 15.69
N GLU A 140 -2.33 -11.66 16.69
CA GLU A 140 -3.70 -11.18 16.50
C GLU A 140 -3.70 -9.83 15.79
N VAL A 141 -2.78 -8.93 16.15
CA VAL A 141 -2.60 -7.67 15.41
C VAL A 141 -2.12 -7.93 13.99
N GLY A 142 -1.17 -8.87 13.80
CA GLY A 142 -0.76 -9.34 12.48
C GLY A 142 -1.93 -9.84 11.63
N SER A 143 -2.86 -10.58 12.25
CA SER A 143 -4.10 -11.00 11.60
C SER A 143 -4.97 -9.83 11.15
N SER A 144 -5.05 -8.76 11.95
CA SER A 144 -5.79 -7.54 11.58
C SER A 144 -5.14 -6.80 10.42
N MET A 145 -3.81 -6.78 10.36
CA MET A 145 -3.09 -6.22 9.20
C MET A 145 -3.33 -7.05 7.94
N LEU A 146 -3.30 -8.39 8.04
CA LEU A 146 -3.64 -9.27 6.93
C LEU A 146 -5.08 -9.07 6.46
N PHE A 147 -6.03 -8.85 7.37
CA PHE A 147 -7.42 -8.55 7.03
C PHE A 147 -7.53 -7.24 6.22
N ILE A 148 -6.82 -6.18 6.62
CA ILE A 148 -6.76 -4.91 5.88
C ILE A 148 -6.18 -5.14 4.48
N MET A 149 -5.06 -5.88 4.37
CA MET A 149 -4.43 -6.20 3.08
C MET A 149 -5.34 -7.02 2.17
N PHE A 150 -6.07 -7.96 2.74
CA PHE A 150 -7.05 -8.76 2.02
C PHE A 150 -8.18 -7.90 1.45
N CYS A 151 -8.76 -6.99 2.26
CA CYS A 151 -9.76 -6.04 1.80
C CYS A 151 -9.19 -5.10 0.73
N GLU A 152 -7.93 -4.66 0.88
CA GLU A 152 -7.24 -3.80 -0.09
C GLU A 152 -7.07 -4.50 -1.44
N PHE A 153 -6.69 -5.77 -1.44
CA PHE A 153 -6.62 -6.58 -2.66
C PHE A 153 -7.95 -6.58 -3.40
N TYR A 154 -9.06 -6.92 -2.72
CA TYR A 154 -10.38 -6.97 -3.34
C TYR A 154 -10.88 -5.60 -3.79
N TYR A 155 -10.60 -4.57 -3.01
CA TYR A 155 -10.88 -3.20 -3.36
C TYR A 155 -10.20 -2.78 -4.67
N LEU A 156 -8.89 -2.99 -4.79
CA LEU A 156 -8.13 -2.67 -6.01
C LEU A 156 -8.57 -3.53 -7.19
N LEU A 157 -8.79 -4.82 -6.98
CA LEU A 157 -9.26 -5.73 -8.03
C LEU A 157 -10.63 -5.32 -8.55
N THR A 158 -11.56 -4.91 -7.67
CA THR A 158 -12.89 -4.44 -8.07
C THR A 158 -12.80 -3.19 -8.94
N PHE A 159 -12.05 -2.18 -8.49
CA PHE A 159 -11.89 -0.94 -9.26
C PHE A 159 -11.12 -1.17 -10.57
N ALA A 160 -10.07 -2.00 -10.57
CA ALA A 160 -9.33 -2.37 -11.78
C ALA A 160 -10.26 -3.08 -12.78
N THR A 161 -11.08 -4.04 -12.31
CA THR A 161 -12.04 -4.75 -13.15
C THR A 161 -13.05 -3.80 -13.78
N VAL A 162 -13.66 -2.93 -12.98
CA VAL A 162 -14.63 -1.93 -13.48
C VAL A 162 -13.96 -0.98 -14.48
N GLY A 163 -12.75 -0.53 -14.18
CA GLY A 163 -11.98 0.36 -15.04
C GLY A 163 -11.64 -0.27 -16.39
N VAL A 164 -11.11 -1.50 -16.38
CA VAL A 164 -10.79 -2.24 -17.62
C VAL A 164 -12.03 -2.49 -18.46
N LEU A 165 -13.15 -2.91 -17.84
CA LEU A 165 -14.41 -3.15 -18.57
C LEU A 165 -15.00 -1.88 -19.17
N ARG A 166 -14.84 -0.73 -18.50
CA ARG A 166 -15.34 0.57 -18.98
C ARG A 166 -14.48 1.16 -20.09
N GLU A 167 -13.17 1.03 -19.98
CA GLU A 167 -12.18 1.66 -20.86
C GLU A 167 -11.43 0.59 -21.68
N TRP A 168 -12.15 -0.49 -22.08
CA TRP A 168 -11.55 -1.69 -22.67
C TRP A 168 -10.57 -1.38 -23.82
N ASP A 169 -10.98 -0.51 -24.75
CA ASP A 169 -10.19 -0.18 -25.93
C ASP A 169 -8.96 0.71 -25.63
N HIS A 170 -8.93 1.33 -24.44
CA HIS A 170 -7.82 2.18 -24.00
C HIS A 170 -6.80 1.44 -23.16
N PHE A 171 -7.12 0.20 -22.71
CA PHE A 171 -6.18 -0.62 -21.97
C PHE A 171 -5.33 -1.47 -22.90
N PRO A 172 -3.99 -1.58 -22.64
CA PRO A 172 -3.17 -2.59 -23.29
C PRO A 172 -3.73 -4.00 -23.07
N GLU A 173 -3.66 -4.85 -24.09
CA GLU A 173 -4.26 -6.20 -24.09
C GLU A 173 -3.89 -7.04 -22.86
N VAL A 174 -2.68 -6.88 -22.33
CA VAL A 174 -2.20 -7.60 -21.14
C VAL A 174 -3.09 -7.39 -19.92
N PHE A 175 -3.80 -6.27 -19.83
CA PHE A 175 -4.68 -5.97 -18.68
C PHE A 175 -6.10 -6.54 -18.87
N HIS A 176 -6.47 -6.99 -20.05
CA HIS A 176 -7.78 -7.61 -20.30
C HIS A 176 -7.98 -8.93 -19.52
N ILE A 177 -6.92 -9.48 -18.96
CA ILE A 177 -6.98 -10.64 -18.06
C ILE A 177 -7.60 -10.29 -16.69
N ILE A 178 -7.57 -9.02 -16.27
CA ILE A 178 -8.01 -8.59 -14.92
C ILE A 178 -9.47 -8.98 -14.62
N PRO A 179 -10.47 -8.70 -15.49
CA PRO A 179 -11.85 -9.12 -15.26
C PRO A 179 -12.00 -10.64 -15.12
N TRP A 180 -11.22 -11.41 -15.88
CA TRP A 180 -11.22 -12.87 -15.79
C TRP A 180 -10.61 -13.37 -14.48
N MET A 181 -9.61 -12.67 -13.93
CA MET A 181 -9.05 -12.97 -12.61
C MET A 181 -10.01 -12.62 -11.48
N ALA A 182 -10.90 -11.65 -11.68
CA ALA A 182 -11.88 -11.27 -10.67
C ALA A 182 -12.89 -12.38 -10.36
N VAL A 183 -13.24 -13.20 -11.35
CA VAL A 183 -14.18 -14.33 -11.17
C VAL A 183 -13.65 -15.37 -10.18
N PRO A 184 -12.47 -16.01 -10.39
CA PRO A 184 -11.93 -16.95 -9.41
C PRO A 184 -11.60 -16.27 -8.05
N ALA A 185 -11.22 -15.00 -8.06
CA ALA A 185 -11.00 -14.26 -6.81
C ALA A 185 -12.30 -14.10 -6.01
N ALA A 186 -13.43 -13.79 -6.67
CA ALA A 186 -14.73 -13.71 -6.01
C ALA A 186 -15.16 -15.07 -5.44
N LEU A 187 -14.97 -16.15 -6.20
CA LEU A 187 -15.22 -17.51 -5.73
C LEU A 187 -14.34 -17.84 -4.51
N PHE A 188 -13.04 -17.54 -4.60
CA PHE A 188 -12.10 -17.72 -3.49
C PHE A 188 -12.56 -16.94 -2.24
N PHE A 189 -13.01 -15.69 -2.37
CA PHE A 189 -13.54 -14.90 -1.27
C PHE A 189 -14.68 -15.62 -0.56
N VAL A 190 -15.66 -16.15 -1.32
CA VAL A 190 -16.82 -16.84 -0.75
C VAL A 190 -16.37 -18.11 0.00
N VAL A 191 -15.55 -18.95 -0.64
CA VAL A 191 -15.04 -20.19 -0.03
C VAL A 191 -14.19 -19.87 1.22
N PHE A 192 -13.31 -18.88 1.12
CA PHE A 192 -12.47 -18.40 2.21
C PHE A 192 -13.32 -17.94 3.41
N HIS A 193 -14.31 -17.07 3.19
CA HIS A 193 -15.18 -16.59 4.25
C HIS A 193 -15.99 -17.71 4.90
N LEU A 194 -16.55 -18.63 4.12
CA LEU A 194 -17.30 -19.78 4.62
C LEU A 194 -16.40 -20.73 5.43
N TYR A 195 -15.15 -20.91 5.01
CA TYR A 195 -14.17 -21.72 5.72
C TYR A 195 -13.80 -21.12 7.09
N PHE A 196 -13.43 -19.85 7.12
CA PHE A 196 -13.02 -19.20 8.37
C PHE A 196 -14.17 -18.97 9.34
N THR A 197 -15.40 -18.84 8.85
CA THR A 197 -16.61 -18.79 9.71
C THR A 197 -17.09 -20.18 10.16
N GLY A 198 -16.42 -21.25 9.75
CA GLY A 198 -16.71 -22.62 10.18
C GLY A 198 -17.91 -23.27 9.52
N ARG A 199 -18.44 -22.68 8.44
CA ARG A 199 -19.59 -23.23 7.69
C ARG A 199 -19.24 -24.38 6.79
N ILE A 200 -17.98 -24.45 6.35
CA ILE A 200 -17.42 -25.55 5.52
C ILE A 200 -16.18 -26.12 6.20
N LEU A 201 -15.87 -27.40 5.95
CA LEU A 201 -14.70 -28.11 6.46
C LEU A 201 -14.47 -27.95 7.98
N PRO A 202 -15.45 -28.23 8.86
CA PRO A 202 -15.35 -27.94 10.29
C PRO A 202 -14.22 -28.70 11.00
N GLY A 203 -13.79 -29.85 10.46
CA GLY A 203 -12.71 -30.69 11.03
C GLY A 203 -11.28 -30.22 10.71
N VAL A 204 -11.11 -29.20 9.87
CA VAL A 204 -9.77 -28.70 9.50
C VAL A 204 -9.35 -27.59 10.45
N THR A 205 -8.27 -27.83 11.21
CA THR A 205 -7.79 -26.94 12.28
C THR A 205 -6.90 -25.78 11.80
N PHE A 206 -6.59 -25.71 10.51
CA PHE A 206 -5.74 -24.63 9.96
C PHE A 206 -6.27 -23.22 10.27
N ARG A 207 -7.61 -23.06 10.28
CA ARG A 207 -8.28 -21.80 10.63
C ARG A 207 -8.02 -21.35 12.07
N ASP A 208 -7.67 -22.29 12.98
CA ASP A 208 -7.50 -22.01 14.41
C ASP A 208 -6.16 -21.33 14.73
N LYS A 209 -5.26 -21.25 13.73
CA LYS A 209 -3.99 -20.55 13.90
C LYS A 209 -4.23 -19.07 14.27
N PRO A 210 -3.45 -18.51 15.23
CA PRO A 210 -3.60 -17.12 15.69
C PRO A 210 -3.55 -16.07 14.58
N LEU A 211 -2.80 -16.35 13.48
CA LEU A 211 -2.69 -15.49 12.31
C LEU A 211 -4.04 -15.25 11.59
N PHE A 212 -5.03 -16.11 11.80
CA PHE A 212 -6.36 -15.99 11.18
C PHE A 212 -7.45 -15.54 12.16
N HIS A 213 -7.05 -15.01 13.32
CA HIS A 213 -7.96 -14.53 14.36
C HIS A 213 -9.04 -13.58 13.83
N SER A 214 -8.63 -12.54 13.07
CA SER A 214 -9.54 -11.54 12.51
C SER A 214 -10.52 -12.13 11.51
N PHE A 215 -10.07 -13.07 10.66
CA PHE A 215 -10.94 -13.71 9.67
C PHE A 215 -12.01 -14.60 10.30
N ARG A 216 -11.71 -15.26 11.43
CA ARG A 216 -12.70 -16.06 12.18
C ARG A 216 -13.78 -15.19 12.81
N LYS A 217 -13.42 -13.98 13.25
CA LYS A 217 -14.36 -13.03 13.88
C LYS A 217 -15.05 -12.11 12.87
N ALA A 218 -14.55 -12.05 11.62
CA ALA A 218 -15.04 -11.13 10.62
C ALA A 218 -16.47 -11.45 10.19
N LYS A 219 -17.35 -10.48 10.38
CA LYS A 219 -18.68 -10.48 9.77
C LYS A 219 -18.56 -10.01 8.31
N LEU A 220 -19.45 -10.49 7.44
CA LEU A 220 -19.40 -10.14 6.00
C LEU A 220 -19.39 -8.62 5.76
N TRP A 221 -20.16 -7.86 6.55
CA TRP A 221 -20.23 -6.40 6.40
C TRP A 221 -18.92 -5.68 6.76
N TYR A 222 -18.00 -6.29 7.54
CA TYR A 222 -16.68 -5.69 7.84
C TYR A 222 -15.84 -5.52 6.57
N TYR A 223 -15.87 -6.50 5.68
CA TYR A 223 -15.20 -6.41 4.38
C TYR A 223 -15.78 -5.27 3.54
N GLY A 224 -17.11 -5.23 3.42
CA GLY A 224 -17.81 -4.14 2.71
C GLY A 224 -17.53 -2.76 3.29
N PHE A 225 -17.48 -2.65 4.63
CA PHE A 225 -17.16 -1.39 5.29
C PHE A 225 -15.74 -0.89 4.95
N VAL A 226 -14.72 -1.77 4.99
CA VAL A 226 -13.35 -1.38 4.64
C VAL A 226 -13.26 -0.94 3.18
N VAL A 227 -13.92 -1.65 2.26
CA VAL A 227 -13.98 -1.27 0.85
C VAL A 227 -14.66 0.10 0.69
N LEU A 228 -15.79 0.32 1.36
CA LEU A 228 -16.52 1.59 1.32
C LEU A 228 -15.67 2.76 1.86
N MET A 229 -14.95 2.55 2.96
CA MET A 229 -14.08 3.60 3.55
C MET A 229 -12.85 3.90 2.67
N ARG A 230 -12.40 2.95 1.84
CA ARG A 230 -11.33 3.18 0.86
C ARG A 230 -11.81 3.88 -0.41
N THR A 231 -13.08 3.79 -0.73
CA THR A 231 -13.67 4.39 -1.95
C THR A 231 -13.42 5.91 -2.07
N PRO A 232 -13.60 6.74 -1.02
CA PRO A 232 -13.26 8.16 -1.08
C PRO A 232 -11.77 8.42 -1.36
N MET A 233 -10.87 7.52 -0.90
CA MET A 233 -9.44 7.62 -1.17
C MET A 233 -9.14 7.43 -2.67
N MET A 234 -9.82 6.49 -3.34
CA MET A 234 -9.68 6.28 -4.77
C MET A 234 -10.18 7.48 -5.57
N PHE A 235 -11.38 7.96 -5.29
CA PHE A 235 -11.91 9.13 -5.97
C PHE A 235 -11.07 10.39 -5.72
N GLY A 236 -10.58 10.57 -4.50
CA GLY A 236 -9.62 11.63 -4.16
C GLY A 236 -8.34 11.52 -4.96
N ALA A 237 -7.79 10.31 -5.10
CA ALA A 237 -6.62 10.05 -5.94
C ALA A 237 -6.90 10.36 -7.41
N VAL A 238 -8.03 9.89 -7.97
CA VAL A 238 -8.39 10.15 -9.37
C VAL A 238 -8.49 11.65 -9.62
N ILE A 239 -9.16 12.41 -8.75
CA ILE A 239 -9.29 13.87 -8.89
C ILE A 239 -7.91 14.54 -8.79
N ALA A 240 -7.15 14.25 -7.73
CA ALA A 240 -5.85 14.87 -7.49
C ALA A 240 -4.88 14.57 -8.64
N TYR A 241 -4.85 13.33 -9.12
CA TYR A 241 -3.91 12.90 -10.17
C TYR A 241 -4.34 13.38 -11.55
N THR A 242 -5.64 13.44 -11.86
CA THR A 242 -6.12 14.07 -13.10
C THR A 242 -5.64 15.51 -13.21
N LEU A 243 -5.75 16.27 -12.13
CA LEU A 243 -5.31 17.66 -12.10
C LEU A 243 -3.78 17.79 -12.07
N ALA A 244 -3.10 16.92 -11.33
CA ALA A 244 -1.64 16.94 -11.24
C ALA A 244 -0.95 16.51 -12.54
N LEU A 245 -1.49 15.56 -13.30
CA LEU A 245 -0.98 15.14 -14.61
C LEU A 245 -1.01 16.27 -15.63
N ARG A 246 -2.04 17.12 -15.62
CA ARG A 246 -2.11 18.29 -16.48
C ARG A 246 -0.95 19.26 -16.28
N LEU A 247 -0.40 19.34 -15.06
CA LEU A 247 0.78 20.17 -14.75
C LEU A 247 2.05 19.62 -15.38
N PHE A 248 2.07 18.33 -15.73
CA PHE A 248 3.13 17.65 -16.48
C PHE A 248 2.83 17.56 -17.97
N GLY A 249 1.80 18.28 -18.46
CA GLY A 249 1.41 18.28 -19.87
C GLY A 249 0.75 16.98 -20.34
N ILE A 250 0.19 16.19 -19.41
CA ILE A 250 -0.48 14.91 -19.69
C ILE A 250 -1.97 15.10 -19.47
N GLU A 251 -2.75 14.81 -20.49
CA GLU A 251 -4.21 14.78 -20.39
C GLU A 251 -4.68 13.35 -20.14
N ALA A 252 -5.47 13.18 -19.11
CA ALA A 252 -6.13 11.92 -18.78
C ALA A 252 -7.56 12.21 -18.34
N SER A 253 -8.49 11.39 -18.82
CA SER A 253 -9.88 11.48 -18.38
C SER A 253 -10.04 10.91 -16.96
N PHE A 254 -11.09 11.34 -16.26
CA PHE A 254 -11.43 10.76 -14.97
C PHE A 254 -11.69 9.24 -15.07
N GLY A 255 -12.36 8.80 -16.15
CA GLY A 255 -12.65 7.38 -16.40
C GLY A 255 -11.37 6.56 -16.57
N GLN A 256 -10.44 7.04 -17.41
CA GLN A 256 -9.14 6.37 -17.61
C GLN A 256 -8.39 6.22 -16.29
N LEU A 257 -8.26 7.29 -15.48
CA LEU A 257 -7.56 7.21 -14.22
C LEU A 257 -8.27 6.34 -13.18
N LEU A 258 -9.61 6.28 -13.19
CA LEU A 258 -10.36 5.38 -12.33
C LEU A 258 -10.00 3.91 -12.60
N GLY A 259 -9.69 3.57 -13.85
CA GLY A 259 -9.21 2.25 -14.23
C GLY A 259 -7.70 2.05 -14.02
N TYR A 260 -6.89 3.04 -14.36
CA TYR A 260 -5.43 2.93 -14.34
C TYR A 260 -4.85 2.93 -12.92
N LEU A 261 -5.37 3.79 -12.04
CA LEU A 261 -4.82 3.92 -10.68
C LEU A 261 -4.88 2.64 -9.85
N PRO A 262 -5.95 1.82 -9.86
CA PRO A 262 -5.95 0.55 -9.14
C PRO A 262 -4.82 -0.38 -9.60
N VAL A 263 -4.56 -0.45 -10.91
CA VAL A 263 -3.47 -1.27 -11.48
C VAL A 263 -2.11 -0.75 -11.04
N ILE A 264 -1.91 0.58 -11.06
CA ILE A 264 -0.68 1.23 -10.63
C ILE A 264 -0.46 1.03 -9.12
N PHE A 265 -1.51 1.11 -8.30
CA PHE A 265 -1.44 0.89 -6.86
C PHE A 265 -1.12 -0.56 -6.52
N PHE A 266 -1.58 -1.52 -7.30
CA PHE A 266 -1.11 -2.90 -7.22
C PHE A 266 0.40 -2.99 -7.43
N GLY A 267 0.92 -2.33 -8.47
CA GLY A 267 2.35 -2.25 -8.71
C GLY A 267 3.12 -1.58 -7.57
N ALA A 268 2.54 -0.53 -6.96
CA ALA A 268 3.13 0.15 -5.81
C ALA A 268 3.17 -0.71 -4.54
N ALA A 269 2.27 -1.67 -4.40
CA ALA A 269 2.24 -2.61 -3.29
C ALA A 269 3.25 -3.75 -3.41
N THR A 270 3.89 -3.92 -4.60
CA THR A 270 4.91 -4.94 -4.81
C THR A 270 6.21 -4.62 -4.08
N LEU A 271 6.97 -5.66 -3.77
CA LEU A 271 8.27 -5.54 -3.12
C LEU A 271 9.29 -4.95 -4.11
N GLY A 272 9.77 -3.76 -3.84
CA GLY A 272 10.85 -3.16 -4.60
C GLY A 272 11.20 -1.76 -4.10
N PRO A 273 12.49 -1.38 -4.11
CA PRO A 273 12.88 -0.03 -3.78
C PRO A 273 12.31 0.97 -4.82
N MET A 274 11.98 2.18 -4.34
CA MET A 274 11.51 3.31 -5.17
C MET A 274 10.20 3.06 -5.94
N ARG A 275 9.44 2.02 -5.60
CA ARG A 275 8.18 1.66 -6.29
C ARG A 275 8.32 1.62 -7.83
N SER A 276 9.46 1.13 -8.30
CA SER A 276 9.84 1.09 -9.72
C SER A 276 8.79 0.40 -10.59
N VAL A 277 8.15 -0.66 -10.08
CA VAL A 277 7.06 -1.35 -10.79
C VAL A 277 5.88 -0.41 -11.07
N ALA A 278 5.50 0.43 -10.10
CA ALA A 278 4.42 1.40 -10.31
C ALA A 278 4.79 2.45 -11.38
N ILE A 279 6.05 2.90 -11.42
CA ILE A 279 6.52 3.83 -12.45
C ILE A 279 6.49 3.18 -13.84
N VAL A 280 6.89 1.90 -13.94
CA VAL A 280 6.78 1.14 -15.20
C VAL A 280 5.34 1.03 -15.65
N LEU A 281 4.40 0.76 -14.74
CA LEU A 281 2.97 0.70 -15.07
C LEU A 281 2.43 2.05 -15.57
N TRP A 282 2.90 3.17 -15.00
CA TRP A 282 2.59 4.50 -15.54
C TRP A 282 3.02 4.61 -17.01
N VAL A 283 4.26 4.20 -17.35
CA VAL A 283 4.78 4.27 -18.73
C VAL A 283 4.03 3.34 -19.69
N ILE A 284 3.64 2.14 -19.22
CA ILE A 284 2.86 1.20 -20.05
C ILE A 284 1.47 1.75 -20.36
N LEU A 285 0.83 2.41 -19.38
CA LEU A 285 -0.53 2.96 -19.52
C LEU A 285 -0.57 4.33 -20.24
N PHE A 286 0.57 5.03 -20.33
CA PHE A 286 0.72 6.31 -21.03
C PHE A 286 1.91 6.27 -22.01
N PRO A 287 1.86 5.44 -23.07
CA PRO A 287 3.01 5.18 -23.93
C PRO A 287 3.44 6.40 -24.77
N ASP A 288 2.54 7.36 -25.00
CA ASP A 288 2.80 8.53 -25.85
C ASP A 288 3.68 9.59 -25.19
N LYS A 289 3.75 9.61 -23.85
CA LYS A 289 4.49 10.60 -23.06
C LYS A 289 5.36 9.95 -21.98
N PRO A 290 6.28 9.05 -22.34
CA PRO A 290 7.00 8.21 -21.39
C PRO A 290 7.90 9.00 -20.43
N VAL A 291 8.44 10.14 -20.83
CA VAL A 291 9.33 10.96 -19.99
C VAL A 291 8.54 11.75 -18.97
N GLU A 292 7.49 12.45 -19.41
CA GLU A 292 6.62 13.25 -18.55
C GLU A 292 5.91 12.37 -17.50
N ILE A 293 5.42 11.20 -17.94
CA ILE A 293 4.73 10.27 -17.03
C ILE A 293 5.69 9.61 -16.05
N THR A 294 6.93 9.33 -16.46
CA THR A 294 7.96 8.83 -15.54
C THR A 294 8.34 9.89 -14.51
N ALA A 295 8.53 11.14 -14.95
CA ALA A 295 8.82 12.27 -14.06
C ALA A 295 7.67 12.45 -13.06
N PHE A 296 6.41 12.44 -13.51
CA PHE A 296 5.24 12.49 -12.66
C PHE A 296 5.21 11.33 -11.65
N GLY A 297 5.32 10.09 -12.11
CA GLY A 297 5.27 8.89 -11.27
C GLY A 297 6.38 8.89 -10.22
N PHE A 298 7.60 9.30 -10.60
CA PHE A 298 8.72 9.41 -9.67
C PHE A 298 8.46 10.46 -8.59
N VAL A 299 8.04 11.67 -8.98
CA VAL A 299 7.74 12.76 -8.02
C VAL A 299 6.60 12.37 -7.10
N GLN A 300 5.50 11.88 -7.66
CA GLN A 300 4.29 11.58 -6.92
C GLN A 300 4.51 10.46 -5.89
N HIS A 301 5.14 9.33 -6.29
CA HIS A 301 5.37 8.21 -5.38
C HIS A 301 6.36 8.56 -4.26
N ASN A 302 7.43 9.27 -4.58
CA ASN A 302 8.41 9.68 -3.57
C ASN A 302 7.84 10.74 -2.63
N PHE A 303 7.13 11.74 -3.16
CA PHE A 303 6.46 12.75 -2.34
C PHE A 303 5.50 12.12 -1.35
N PHE A 304 4.67 11.19 -1.80
CA PHE A 304 3.71 10.49 -0.94
C PHE A 304 4.39 9.79 0.24
N ILE A 305 5.48 9.07 0.00
CA ILE A 305 6.25 8.39 1.04
C ILE A 305 6.88 9.40 1.99
N LEU A 306 7.58 10.41 1.45
CA LEU A 306 8.30 11.40 2.24
C LEU A 306 7.35 12.27 3.06
N PHE A 307 6.22 12.66 2.49
CA PHE A 307 5.21 13.45 3.18
C PHE A 307 4.60 12.69 4.39
N ASN A 308 4.22 11.43 4.18
CA ASN A 308 3.71 10.59 5.25
C ASN A 308 4.78 10.33 6.32
N ALA A 309 6.04 10.15 5.95
CA ALA A 309 7.14 10.04 6.89
C ALA A 309 7.37 11.35 7.68
N ALA A 310 7.22 12.50 7.03
CA ALA A 310 7.29 13.81 7.71
C ALA A 310 6.18 13.97 8.75
N ILE A 311 4.94 13.56 8.43
CA ILE A 311 3.87 13.45 9.44
C ILE A 311 4.31 12.53 10.58
N GLY A 312 4.92 11.39 10.26
CA GLY A 312 5.45 10.45 11.25
C GLY A 312 6.45 11.07 12.21
N LEU A 313 7.37 11.91 11.72
CA LEU A 313 8.35 12.62 12.54
C LEU A 313 7.70 13.56 13.56
N ILE A 314 6.61 14.22 13.19
CA ILE A 314 5.86 15.11 14.10
C ILE A 314 5.33 14.31 15.31
N PHE A 315 4.83 13.10 15.06
CA PHE A 315 4.25 12.26 16.11
C PHE A 315 5.24 11.31 16.79
N LEU A 316 6.48 11.21 16.30
CA LEU A 316 7.46 10.25 16.78
C LEU A 316 7.75 10.38 18.28
N ARG A 317 7.91 11.62 18.78
CA ARG A 317 8.16 11.86 20.20
C ARG A 317 7.01 11.38 21.09
N LYS A 318 5.75 11.57 20.63
CA LYS A 318 4.57 11.08 21.37
C LYS A 318 4.53 9.57 21.37
N ALA A 319 4.72 8.92 20.22
CA ALA A 319 4.74 7.48 20.10
C ALA A 319 5.84 6.83 20.96
N LEU A 320 7.05 7.40 20.98
CA LEU A 320 8.16 6.91 21.80
C LEU A 320 7.89 7.06 23.31
N ARG A 321 7.30 8.18 23.76
CA ARG A 321 6.90 8.34 25.16
C ARG A 321 5.86 7.32 25.59
N GLU A 322 4.89 7.02 24.73
CA GLU A 322 3.86 6.03 25.00
C GLU A 322 4.42 4.61 25.02
N LEU A 323 5.42 4.30 24.19
CA LEU A 323 6.07 2.99 24.15
C LEU A 323 7.02 2.75 25.36
N PHE A 324 7.86 3.74 25.68
CA PHE A 324 8.93 3.57 26.67
C PHE A 324 8.61 4.20 28.03
N GLY A 325 7.67 5.14 28.10
CA GLY A 325 7.21 5.75 29.36
C GLY A 325 6.34 4.81 30.19
N ALA A 326 5.65 3.88 29.56
CA ALA A 326 4.84 2.88 30.27
C ALA A 326 5.69 1.82 31.00
N THR A 327 6.93 1.57 30.55
CA THR A 327 7.86 0.66 31.22
C THR A 327 8.47 1.24 32.49
N ALA A 328 8.51 2.56 32.65
CA ALA A 328 9.05 3.22 33.84
C ALA A 328 8.05 3.33 35.02
N SER A 329 6.78 3.04 34.82
CA SER A 329 5.74 3.08 35.86
C SER A 329 5.44 1.72 36.52
N HIS A 330 6.07 0.64 36.05
CA HIS A 330 5.94 -0.72 36.58
C HIS A 330 7.22 -1.28 37.19
N SER A 331 8.26 -0.48 37.34
CA SER A 331 9.49 -0.76 38.10
C SER A 331 9.51 0.10 39.39
#